data_114ff656e845b644e257f9e019b9c51f
#
_entry.id   114ff656e845b644e257f9e019b9c51f
#
_cell.length_a   1.000
_cell.length_b   1.000
_cell.length_c   1.000
_cell.angle_alpha   90.00
_cell.angle_beta   90.00
_cell.angle_gamma   90.00
#
_symmetry.space_group_name_H-M   'P 1'
#
loop_
_entity.id
_entity.type
_entity.pdbx_description
1 polymer ?
#
loop_
_entity_poly.entity_id
_entity_poly.type
_entity_poly.pdbx_seq_one_letter_code
_entity_poly.pdbx_strand_id
1 'polypeptide(L)'
;MAVMNAVHAITEARIFHDGTVTEPRLLHPEAVAVASDGAVWCGGELGHLYRLSEDGTELREMACTGGFILGIAFDTRGRLYACDLKHGCVFRYDPETDDLTRFASGDGQRAISIPNWPVVDAARNVLYVSDSHKPTEPGPGIWRFDLDTGDGTLWYDHDLTFANGMALAPDGQSLLVAETFGRRIIRVPIEADGSAGIPEIVVETPGVLPDGLAFDADGDLYIACYEPSRILRLRDEVLELVLDDPEAHTLCHPTNCAFRGSELLIANLGRWHITSLETDATGLALPVGG
;
A
#
# COMPACT_ATOMS: atom_id res chain seq x y z
N MET A 1 22.75 0.15 -17.03
CA MET A 1 22.05 -0.99 -16.39
C MET A 1 22.00 -2.14 -17.39
N ALA A 2 22.27 -3.37 -16.96
CA ALA A 2 21.97 -4.54 -17.77
C ALA A 2 20.47 -4.54 -18.08
N VAL A 3 20.10 -4.91 -19.30
CA VAL A 3 18.68 -5.09 -19.66
C VAL A 3 18.18 -6.29 -18.86
N MET A 4 17.41 -6.04 -17.80
CA MET A 4 16.75 -7.11 -17.07
C MET A 4 15.55 -7.56 -17.93
N ASN A 5 15.49 -8.85 -18.26
CA ASN A 5 14.30 -9.39 -18.87
C ASN A 5 13.22 -9.54 -17.78
N ALA A 6 12.00 -9.14 -18.07
CA ALA A 6 10.87 -9.37 -17.18
C ALA A 6 10.58 -10.88 -17.04
N VAL A 7 10.22 -11.30 -15.82
CA VAL A 7 9.81 -12.69 -15.53
C VAL A 7 8.53 -13.04 -16.28
N HIS A 8 7.60 -12.08 -16.34
CA HIS A 8 6.33 -12.20 -17.05
C HIS A 8 6.27 -11.21 -18.21
N ALA A 9 5.75 -11.64 -19.36
CA ALA A 9 5.44 -10.72 -20.44
C ALA A 9 4.23 -9.85 -20.04
N ILE A 10 4.21 -8.56 -20.45
CA ILE A 10 3.09 -7.67 -20.15
C ILE A 10 1.74 -8.19 -20.64
N THR A 11 1.74 -9.02 -21.69
CA THR A 11 0.55 -9.67 -22.24
C THR A 11 -0.02 -10.79 -21.37
N GLU A 12 0.68 -11.22 -20.33
CA GLU A 12 0.18 -12.16 -19.32
C GLU A 12 -0.66 -11.44 -18.25
N ALA A 13 -0.41 -10.14 -18.06
CA ALA A 13 -1.25 -9.31 -17.22
C ALA A 13 -2.54 -8.90 -17.95
N ARG A 14 -3.61 -8.73 -17.19
CA ARG A 14 -4.93 -8.34 -17.72
C ARG A 14 -5.52 -7.20 -16.90
N ILE A 15 -6.43 -6.46 -17.50
CA ILE A 15 -7.25 -5.50 -16.75
C ILE A 15 -8.29 -6.31 -15.97
N PHE A 16 -8.19 -6.26 -14.64
CA PHE A 16 -9.13 -6.91 -13.72
C PHE A 16 -10.47 -6.16 -13.69
N HIS A 17 -10.41 -4.83 -13.61
CA HIS A 17 -11.56 -3.95 -13.70
C HIS A 17 -11.19 -2.69 -14.47
N ASP A 18 -11.96 -2.36 -15.49
CA ASP A 18 -11.86 -1.09 -16.22
C ASP A 18 -13.02 -0.18 -15.87
N GLY A 19 -12.72 0.80 -15.00
CA GLY A 19 -13.69 1.79 -14.55
C GLY A 19 -13.82 3.03 -15.44
N THR A 20 -13.22 3.05 -16.62
CA THR A 20 -13.19 4.22 -17.51
C THR A 20 -14.60 4.74 -17.85
N VAL A 21 -15.55 3.85 -18.05
CA VAL A 21 -16.93 4.17 -18.47
C VAL A 21 -18.00 3.52 -17.59
N THR A 22 -17.65 3.06 -16.40
CA THR A 22 -18.58 2.47 -15.43
C THR A 22 -19.31 3.50 -14.61
N GLU A 23 -20.44 3.12 -13.99
CA GLU A 23 -21.15 3.90 -12.99
C GLU A 23 -21.37 3.03 -11.73
N PRO A 24 -20.75 3.34 -10.59
CA PRO A 24 -19.82 4.48 -10.40
C PRO A 24 -18.54 4.32 -11.23
N ARG A 25 -17.86 5.44 -11.49
CA ARG A 25 -16.56 5.43 -12.15
C ARG A 25 -15.46 5.15 -11.15
N LEU A 26 -14.54 4.26 -11.48
CA LEU A 26 -13.30 4.10 -10.71
C LEU A 26 -12.38 5.29 -10.98
N LEU A 27 -12.08 6.08 -9.95
CA LEU A 27 -11.32 7.33 -10.10
C LEU A 27 -9.89 7.15 -9.61
N HIS A 28 -8.95 6.94 -10.54
CA HIS A 28 -7.51 6.92 -10.30
C HIS A 28 -7.14 6.16 -9.02
N PRO A 29 -7.24 4.80 -9.03
CA PRO A 29 -6.98 4.01 -7.83
C PRO A 29 -5.51 4.09 -7.43
N GLU A 30 -5.27 4.51 -6.19
CA GLU A 30 -3.94 4.62 -5.59
C GLU A 30 -3.57 3.35 -4.83
N ALA A 31 -4.54 2.73 -4.17
CA ALA A 31 -4.34 1.51 -3.40
C ALA A 31 -5.30 0.41 -3.79
N VAL A 32 -4.86 -0.83 -3.62
CA VAL A 32 -5.67 -2.03 -3.69
C VAL A 32 -5.44 -2.87 -2.43
N ALA A 33 -6.51 -3.42 -1.86
CA ALA A 33 -6.45 -4.35 -0.73
C ALA A 33 -7.45 -5.47 -0.94
N VAL A 34 -7.17 -6.63 -0.37
CA VAL A 34 -8.05 -7.80 -0.43
C VAL A 34 -8.64 -8.03 0.96
N ALA A 35 -9.96 -8.07 1.05
CA ALA A 35 -10.67 -8.39 2.28
C ALA A 35 -10.66 -9.92 2.54
N SER A 36 -10.99 -10.32 3.76
CA SER A 36 -11.00 -11.74 4.16
C SER A 36 -12.02 -12.61 3.39
N ASP A 37 -13.04 -11.98 2.80
CA ASP A 37 -14.02 -12.63 1.92
C ASP A 37 -13.55 -12.74 0.45
N GLY A 38 -12.33 -12.30 0.14
CA GLY A 38 -11.76 -12.28 -1.21
C GLY A 38 -12.18 -11.08 -2.06
N ALA A 39 -13.03 -10.19 -1.54
CA ALA A 39 -13.40 -8.96 -2.26
C ALA A 39 -12.22 -8.01 -2.37
N VAL A 40 -12.13 -7.33 -3.50
CA VAL A 40 -11.09 -6.35 -3.79
C VAL A 40 -11.59 -4.97 -3.44
N TRP A 41 -10.79 -4.21 -2.69
CA TRP A 41 -11.10 -2.84 -2.32
C TRP A 41 -10.03 -1.89 -2.86
N CYS A 42 -10.42 -0.67 -3.18
CA CYS A 42 -9.50 0.37 -3.61
C CYS A 42 -9.96 1.76 -3.16
N GLY A 43 -9.00 2.67 -3.06
CA GLY A 43 -9.23 4.08 -2.82
C GLY A 43 -9.22 4.88 -4.13
N GLY A 44 -9.81 6.06 -4.14
CA GLY A 44 -9.85 6.95 -5.30
C GLY A 44 -9.42 8.39 -4.97
N GLU A 45 -9.03 9.14 -6.01
CA GLU A 45 -8.50 10.51 -5.90
C GLU A 45 -9.50 11.55 -5.36
N LEU A 46 -10.81 11.26 -5.37
CA LEU A 46 -11.83 12.12 -4.77
C LEU A 46 -12.33 11.63 -3.40
N GLY A 47 -11.60 10.70 -2.78
CA GLY A 47 -11.89 10.21 -1.43
C GLY A 47 -12.84 9.03 -1.38
N HIS A 48 -13.17 8.43 -2.51
CA HIS A 48 -14.05 7.26 -2.56
C HIS A 48 -13.32 6.01 -2.06
N LEU A 49 -14.07 5.18 -1.34
CA LEU A 49 -13.71 3.80 -1.03
C LEU A 49 -14.62 2.89 -1.86
N TYR A 50 -14.01 2.08 -2.70
CA TYR A 50 -14.71 1.19 -3.60
C TYR A 50 -14.51 -0.27 -3.20
N ARG A 51 -15.55 -1.08 -3.47
CA ARG A 51 -15.51 -2.53 -3.39
C ARG A 51 -15.84 -3.13 -4.75
N LEU A 52 -14.99 -4.00 -5.23
CA LEU A 52 -15.20 -4.77 -6.46
C LEU A 52 -15.70 -6.19 -6.12
N SER A 53 -16.52 -6.74 -7.00
CA SER A 53 -16.86 -8.16 -6.97
C SER A 53 -15.62 -9.03 -7.17
N GLU A 54 -15.71 -10.30 -6.77
CA GLU A 54 -14.61 -11.26 -6.89
C GLU A 54 -14.10 -11.40 -8.34
N ASP A 55 -14.99 -11.32 -9.32
CA ASP A 55 -14.66 -11.40 -10.75
C ASP A 55 -14.29 -10.03 -11.38
N GLY A 56 -14.33 -8.94 -10.61
CA GLY A 56 -14.04 -7.58 -11.07
C GLY A 56 -15.12 -6.94 -11.94
N THR A 57 -16.28 -7.57 -12.11
CA THR A 57 -17.32 -7.08 -13.04
C THR A 57 -18.19 -5.97 -12.44
N GLU A 58 -18.37 -5.96 -11.11
CA GLU A 58 -19.15 -4.94 -10.40
C GLU A 58 -18.25 -4.06 -9.55
N LEU A 59 -18.46 -2.74 -9.63
CA LEU A 59 -17.86 -1.74 -8.76
C LEU A 59 -18.95 -1.09 -7.91
N ARG A 60 -18.72 -1.01 -6.61
CA ARG A 60 -19.62 -0.32 -5.67
C ARG A 60 -18.85 0.73 -4.89
N GLU A 61 -19.41 1.93 -4.80
CA GLU A 61 -18.97 2.94 -3.86
C GLU A 61 -19.52 2.59 -2.48
N MET A 62 -18.63 2.44 -1.50
CA MET A 62 -18.99 2.05 -0.13
C MET A 62 -19.03 3.27 0.79
N ALA A 63 -18.06 4.19 0.63
CA ALA A 63 -17.97 5.41 1.42
C ALA A 63 -17.16 6.47 0.67
N CYS A 64 -17.23 7.73 1.13
CA CYS A 64 -16.45 8.82 0.56
C CYS A 64 -16.01 9.81 1.64
N THR A 65 -14.72 10.07 1.75
CA THR A 65 -14.15 11.09 2.65
C THR A 65 -14.26 12.50 2.08
N GLY A 66 -14.41 12.62 0.76
CA GLY A 66 -14.34 13.89 0.02
C GLY A 66 -12.89 14.42 -0.09
N GLY A 67 -11.92 13.57 0.15
CA GLY A 67 -10.49 13.91 0.11
C GLY A 67 -9.74 13.29 -1.06
N PHE A 68 -8.63 12.60 -0.78
CA PHE A 68 -7.86 11.79 -1.70
C PHE A 68 -7.27 10.61 -0.93
N ILE A 69 -7.74 9.41 -1.22
CA ILE A 69 -7.27 8.20 -0.55
C ILE A 69 -5.98 7.74 -1.21
N LEU A 70 -4.92 7.65 -0.41
CA LEU A 70 -3.65 7.04 -0.77
C LEU A 70 -3.68 5.55 -0.39
N GLY A 71 -3.04 5.13 0.69
CA GLY A 71 -3.03 3.73 1.14
C GLY A 71 -4.29 3.31 1.89
N ILE A 72 -4.61 2.02 1.81
CA ILE A 72 -5.67 1.38 2.59
C ILE A 72 -5.19 0.05 3.19
N ALA A 73 -5.70 -0.30 4.37
CA ALA A 73 -5.44 -1.59 5.00
C ALA A 73 -6.61 -2.05 5.87
N PHE A 74 -6.83 -3.37 5.92
CA PHE A 74 -7.82 -3.98 6.81
C PHE A 74 -7.20 -4.40 8.14
N ASP A 75 -7.99 -4.30 9.21
CA ASP A 75 -7.68 -5.01 10.44
C ASP A 75 -8.36 -6.40 10.50
N THR A 76 -8.07 -7.15 11.55
CA THR A 76 -8.64 -8.49 11.76
C THR A 76 -10.15 -8.50 12.04
N ARG A 77 -10.75 -7.33 12.31
CA ARG A 77 -12.20 -7.14 12.48
C ARG A 77 -12.90 -6.75 11.19
N GLY A 78 -12.16 -6.68 10.06
CA GLY A 78 -12.69 -6.26 8.76
C GLY A 78 -12.90 -4.76 8.61
N ARG A 79 -12.41 -3.93 9.54
CA ARG A 79 -12.46 -2.46 9.41
C ARG A 79 -11.35 -1.99 8.50
N LEU A 80 -11.65 -1.04 7.63
CA LEU A 80 -10.72 -0.46 6.67
C LEU A 80 -10.16 0.86 7.19
N TYR A 81 -8.83 0.96 7.22
CA TYR A 81 -8.12 2.21 7.50
C TYR A 81 -7.65 2.81 6.18
N ALA A 82 -7.96 4.10 5.98
CA ALA A 82 -7.68 4.82 4.73
C ALA A 82 -6.93 6.12 5.02
N CYS A 83 -5.75 6.25 4.46
CA CYS A 83 -4.94 7.46 4.53
C CYS A 83 -5.49 8.51 3.58
N ASP A 84 -5.88 9.67 4.09
CA ASP A 84 -6.44 10.75 3.29
C ASP A 84 -5.49 11.96 3.23
N LEU A 85 -4.93 12.16 2.06
CA LEU A 85 -3.99 13.25 1.78
C LEU A 85 -4.59 14.64 2.05
N LYS A 86 -5.80 14.87 1.56
CA LYS A 86 -6.44 16.20 1.63
C LYS A 86 -6.78 16.60 3.06
N HIS A 87 -7.19 15.63 3.87
CA HIS A 87 -7.60 15.87 5.24
C HIS A 87 -6.45 15.72 6.24
N GLY A 88 -5.27 15.22 5.83
CA GLY A 88 -4.14 14.98 6.70
C GLY A 88 -4.47 14.06 7.86
N CYS A 89 -5.22 13.00 7.60
CA CYS A 89 -5.65 12.07 8.64
C CYS A 89 -5.93 10.66 8.07
N VAL A 90 -6.03 9.70 8.96
CA VAL A 90 -6.53 8.36 8.65
C VAL A 90 -8.02 8.32 8.96
N PHE A 91 -8.81 7.86 8.02
CA PHE A 91 -10.20 7.47 8.25
C PHE A 91 -10.30 5.98 8.56
N ARG A 92 -11.30 5.61 9.34
CA ARG A 92 -11.69 4.22 9.56
C ARG A 92 -13.11 4.04 9.05
N TYR A 93 -13.29 3.09 8.16
CA TYR A 93 -14.58 2.64 7.66
C TYR A 93 -14.89 1.24 8.21
N ASP A 94 -16.08 1.09 8.76
CA ASP A 94 -16.58 -0.20 9.24
C ASP A 94 -17.68 -0.69 8.28
N PRO A 95 -17.41 -1.73 7.48
CA PRO A 95 -18.39 -2.25 6.52
C PRO A 95 -19.63 -2.89 7.14
N GLU A 96 -19.56 -3.31 8.42
CA GLU A 96 -20.72 -3.92 9.11
C GLU A 96 -21.73 -2.88 9.54
N THR A 97 -21.28 -1.70 9.96
CA THR A 97 -22.14 -0.61 10.44
C THR A 97 -22.32 0.51 9.43
N ASP A 98 -21.58 0.50 8.34
CA ASP A 98 -21.50 1.56 7.33
C ASP A 98 -21.01 2.91 7.91
N ASP A 99 -20.19 2.85 8.97
CA ASP A 99 -19.68 4.04 9.64
C ASP A 99 -18.32 4.45 9.09
N LEU A 100 -18.20 5.70 8.63
CA LEU A 100 -16.95 6.34 8.23
C LEU A 100 -16.58 7.41 9.26
N THR A 101 -15.45 7.25 9.94
CA THR A 101 -15.00 8.17 11.00
C THR A 101 -13.56 8.61 10.80
N ARG A 102 -13.22 9.84 11.20
CA ARG A 102 -11.82 10.24 11.36
C ARG A 102 -11.23 9.45 12.53
N PHE A 103 -10.18 8.71 12.27
CA PHE A 103 -9.57 7.82 13.26
C PHE A 103 -8.35 8.44 13.93
N ALA A 104 -7.38 8.94 13.14
CA ALA A 104 -6.11 9.43 13.66
C ALA A 104 -5.55 10.55 12.79
N SER A 105 -4.85 11.53 13.40
CA SER A 105 -4.26 12.68 12.68
C SER A 105 -2.97 13.22 13.31
N GLY A 106 -2.39 12.52 14.29
CA GLY A 106 -1.18 12.93 15.00
C GLY A 106 -1.20 12.56 16.48
N ASP A 107 -0.37 13.21 17.30
CA ASP A 107 -0.20 12.95 18.75
C ASP A 107 -0.85 14.04 19.65
N GLY A 108 -1.67 14.90 19.10
CA GLY A 108 -2.28 16.03 19.79
C GLY A 108 -1.37 17.27 19.88
N GLN A 109 -0.08 17.15 19.61
CA GLN A 109 0.89 18.26 19.53
C GLN A 109 1.38 18.48 18.11
N ARG A 110 1.65 17.38 17.40
CA ARG A 110 2.06 17.34 16.00
C ARG A 110 0.99 16.66 15.17
N ALA A 111 0.72 17.19 13.98
CA ALA A 111 -0.17 16.59 13.02
C ALA A 111 0.64 15.82 11.95
N ILE A 112 0.09 14.70 11.50
CA ILE A 112 0.57 14.03 10.30
C ILE A 112 0.41 14.97 9.10
N SER A 113 1.39 15.02 8.23
CA SER A 113 1.41 15.95 7.10
C SER A 113 0.76 15.34 5.86
N ILE A 114 1.31 14.24 5.39
CA ILE A 114 0.80 13.46 4.26
C ILE A 114 0.71 12.00 4.70
N PRO A 115 -0.39 11.59 5.37
CA PRO A 115 -0.60 10.18 5.67
C PRO A 115 -0.67 9.43 4.35
N ASN A 116 0.27 8.49 4.16
CA ASN A 116 0.37 7.80 2.88
C ASN A 116 -0.05 6.33 2.99
N TRP A 117 0.65 5.54 3.78
CA TRP A 117 0.44 4.10 3.80
C TRP A 117 0.15 3.56 5.20
N PRO A 118 -0.99 2.86 5.41
CA PRO A 118 -1.31 2.23 6.67
C PRO A 118 -0.85 0.77 6.68
N VAL A 119 -0.31 0.30 7.81
CA VAL A 119 0.01 -1.11 8.07
C VAL A 119 -0.54 -1.50 9.43
N VAL A 120 -1.38 -2.52 9.46
CA VAL A 120 -1.94 -3.07 10.70
C VAL A 120 -1.01 -4.13 11.27
N ASP A 121 -0.56 -3.94 12.50
CA ASP A 121 0.09 -4.96 13.31
C ASP A 121 -0.93 -5.46 14.36
N ALA A 122 -1.63 -6.50 14.02
CA ALA A 122 -2.67 -7.07 14.87
C ALA A 122 -2.10 -7.66 16.17
N ALA A 123 -0.88 -8.19 16.14
CA ALA A 123 -0.25 -8.79 17.33
C ALA A 123 0.05 -7.75 18.41
N ARG A 124 0.38 -6.52 18.00
CA ARG A 124 0.64 -5.40 18.91
C ARG A 124 -0.55 -4.46 19.09
N ASN A 125 -1.67 -4.70 18.38
CA ASN A 125 -2.86 -3.85 18.35
C ASN A 125 -2.55 -2.41 17.93
N VAL A 126 -1.73 -2.24 16.89
CA VAL A 126 -1.32 -0.91 16.40
C VAL A 126 -1.47 -0.76 14.90
N LEU A 127 -1.65 0.48 14.48
CA LEU A 127 -1.59 0.93 13.09
C LEU A 127 -0.33 1.77 12.91
N TYR A 128 0.56 1.35 12.03
CA TYR A 128 1.65 2.19 11.53
C TYR A 128 1.18 2.96 10.30
N VAL A 129 1.60 4.23 10.20
CA VAL A 129 1.24 5.08 9.06
C VAL A 129 2.49 5.85 8.61
N SER A 130 2.87 5.71 7.34
CA SER A 130 3.94 6.52 6.77
C SER A 130 3.47 7.96 6.57
N ASP A 131 4.35 8.91 6.85
CA ASP A 131 4.17 10.34 6.56
C ASP A 131 5.13 10.75 5.46
N SER A 132 4.63 10.96 4.26
CA SER A 132 5.46 11.38 3.12
C SER A 132 5.97 12.81 3.28
N HIS A 133 5.42 13.58 4.21
CA HIS A 133 5.75 14.95 4.54
C HIS A 133 5.61 15.89 3.34
N LYS A 134 6.66 15.98 2.52
CA LYS A 134 6.69 16.78 1.29
C LYS A 134 7.54 16.09 0.22
N PRO A 135 7.19 16.27 -1.06
CA PRO A 135 7.95 15.63 -2.15
C PRO A 135 9.42 16.05 -2.25
N THR A 136 9.76 17.24 -1.78
CA THR A 136 11.10 17.83 -1.94
C THR A 136 11.90 18.01 -0.66
N GLU A 137 11.31 17.66 0.47
CA GLU A 137 11.92 17.82 1.80
C GLU A 137 11.82 16.51 2.57
N PRO A 138 12.92 15.95 3.08
CA PRO A 138 12.85 14.85 4.04
C PRO A 138 12.03 15.24 5.27
N GLY A 139 11.32 14.31 5.82
CA GLY A 139 10.47 14.58 6.98
C GLY A 139 10.32 13.39 7.91
N PRO A 140 9.62 13.59 9.03
CA PRO A 140 9.38 12.54 10.00
C PRO A 140 8.67 11.38 9.33
N GLY A 141 9.14 10.16 9.60
CA GLY A 141 8.85 9.03 8.74
C GLY A 141 7.57 8.27 9.06
N ILE A 142 7.37 7.81 10.31
CA ILE A 142 6.31 6.83 10.59
C ILE A 142 5.62 7.14 11.91
N TRP A 143 4.31 7.21 11.86
CA TRP A 143 3.41 7.30 13.01
C TRP A 143 2.97 5.91 13.46
N ARG A 144 2.68 5.78 14.76
CA ARG A 144 2.09 4.59 15.37
C ARG A 144 0.86 5.00 16.15
N PHE A 145 -0.28 4.33 15.88
CA PHE A 145 -1.55 4.59 16.53
C PHE A 145 -2.07 3.32 17.19
N ASP A 146 -2.67 3.45 18.36
CA ASP A 146 -3.42 2.37 19.00
C ASP A 146 -4.72 2.11 18.21
N LEU A 147 -5.01 0.86 17.85
CA LEU A 147 -6.16 0.49 17.00
C LEU A 147 -7.54 0.66 17.69
N ASP A 148 -7.57 0.69 19.02
CA ASP A 148 -8.82 0.85 19.75
C ASP A 148 -9.14 2.34 19.98
N THR A 149 -8.14 3.15 20.31
CA THR A 149 -8.33 4.56 20.73
C THR A 149 -8.00 5.57 19.63
N GLY A 150 -7.10 5.25 18.71
CA GLY A 150 -6.54 6.21 17.75
C GLY A 150 -5.47 7.12 18.34
N ASP A 151 -5.08 6.90 19.61
CA ASP A 151 -3.99 7.65 20.22
C ASP A 151 -2.67 7.36 19.50
N GLY A 152 -1.96 8.41 19.12
CA GLY A 152 -0.79 8.34 18.27
C GLY A 152 0.50 8.83 18.89
N THR A 153 1.60 8.35 18.35
CA THR A 153 2.95 8.85 18.58
C THR A 153 3.72 8.86 17.27
N LEU A 154 4.64 9.82 17.11
CA LEU A 154 5.63 9.74 16.04
C LEU A 154 6.64 8.66 16.44
N TRP A 155 6.48 7.47 15.84
CA TRP A 155 7.21 6.26 16.23
C TRP A 155 8.63 6.24 15.68
N TYR A 156 8.80 6.67 14.42
CA TYR A 156 10.10 6.81 13.77
C TYR A 156 10.30 8.27 13.38
N ASP A 157 11.00 9.02 14.25
CA ASP A 157 11.22 10.47 14.13
C ASP A 157 12.60 10.75 13.51
N HIS A 158 12.81 10.23 12.28
CA HIS A 158 14.00 10.48 11.49
C HIS A 158 13.61 10.78 10.05
N ASP A 159 14.44 11.56 9.37
CA ASP A 159 14.22 11.99 8.01
C ASP A 159 14.13 10.81 7.04
N LEU A 160 12.98 10.70 6.39
CA LEU A 160 12.75 9.82 5.23
C LEU A 160 12.45 10.67 4.00
N THR A 161 12.96 10.25 2.85
CA THR A 161 12.77 10.97 1.59
C THR A 161 11.52 10.45 0.89
N PHE A 162 10.36 10.98 1.31
CA PHE A 162 9.03 10.58 0.89
C PHE A 162 8.74 9.12 1.28
N ALA A 163 8.53 8.88 2.59
CA ALA A 163 8.07 7.59 3.09
C ALA A 163 6.71 7.25 2.46
N ASN A 164 6.65 6.13 1.73
CA ASN A 164 5.49 5.73 0.94
C ASN A 164 4.99 4.36 1.41
N GLY A 165 4.85 3.39 0.50
CA GLY A 165 4.39 2.06 0.81
C GLY A 165 5.18 1.38 1.93
N MET A 166 4.49 0.68 2.80
CA MET A 166 5.07 -0.09 3.88
C MET A 166 4.51 -1.50 3.90
N ALA A 167 5.30 -2.45 4.41
CA ALA A 167 4.84 -3.80 4.70
C ALA A 167 5.45 -4.29 6.02
N LEU A 168 4.64 -4.96 6.86
CA LEU A 168 5.15 -5.68 8.03
C LEU A 168 5.85 -6.94 7.55
N ALA A 169 7.09 -7.16 7.98
CA ALA A 169 7.81 -8.38 7.64
C ALA A 169 7.05 -9.63 8.13
N PRO A 170 7.17 -10.79 7.45
CA PRO A 170 6.40 -11.99 7.81
C PRO A 170 6.60 -12.47 9.26
N ASP A 171 7.76 -12.19 9.84
CA ASP A 171 8.08 -12.49 11.24
C ASP A 171 7.50 -11.46 12.23
N GLY A 172 6.91 -10.36 11.73
CA GLY A 172 6.38 -9.29 12.54
C GLY A 172 7.41 -8.45 13.30
N GLN A 173 8.72 -8.57 12.97
CA GLN A 173 9.78 -7.91 13.73
C GLN A 173 10.31 -6.63 13.08
N SER A 174 9.83 -6.25 11.92
CA SER A 174 10.26 -5.03 11.24
C SER A 174 9.23 -4.52 10.25
N LEU A 175 9.29 -3.22 9.93
CA LEU A 175 8.61 -2.61 8.80
C LEU A 175 9.58 -2.41 7.64
N LEU A 176 9.19 -2.86 6.44
CA LEU A 176 9.82 -2.46 5.20
C LEU A 176 9.15 -1.17 4.74
N VAL A 177 9.92 -0.21 4.29
CA VAL A 177 9.45 1.13 3.90
C VAL A 177 10.06 1.53 2.57
N ALA A 178 9.23 1.90 1.62
CA ALA A 178 9.67 2.51 0.38
C ALA A 178 9.96 4.00 0.60
N GLU A 179 11.20 4.41 0.34
CA GLU A 179 11.56 5.82 0.19
C GLU A 179 11.55 6.17 -1.30
N THR A 180 10.44 6.71 -1.79
CA THR A 180 10.21 6.92 -3.23
C THR A 180 11.31 7.76 -3.87
N PHE A 181 11.58 8.95 -3.34
CA PHE A 181 12.63 9.82 -3.89
C PHE A 181 14.02 9.47 -3.36
N GLY A 182 14.10 8.70 -2.29
CA GLY A 182 15.33 8.03 -1.84
C GLY A 182 15.75 6.88 -2.75
N ARG A 183 14.80 6.34 -3.54
CA ARG A 183 14.99 5.22 -4.47
C ARG A 183 15.60 4.00 -3.79
N ARG A 184 15.00 3.61 -2.68
CA ARG A 184 15.45 2.47 -1.88
C ARG A 184 14.30 1.92 -1.03
N ILE A 185 14.49 0.69 -0.59
CA ILE A 185 13.69 0.08 0.47
C ILE A 185 14.56 0.01 1.72
N ILE A 186 14.04 0.49 2.83
CA ILE A 186 14.68 0.33 4.13
C ILE A 186 13.89 -0.65 5.01
N ARG A 187 14.56 -1.22 5.99
CA ARG A 187 13.96 -2.00 7.07
C ARG A 187 14.13 -1.22 8.37
N VAL A 188 13.04 -0.99 9.09
CA VAL A 188 13.04 -0.41 10.43
C VAL A 188 12.66 -1.52 11.42
N PRO A 189 13.58 -2.00 12.28
CA PRO A 189 13.28 -3.00 13.28
C PRO A 189 12.25 -2.50 14.29
N ILE A 190 11.40 -3.41 14.79
CA ILE A 190 10.49 -3.18 15.91
C ILE A 190 11.11 -3.86 17.12
N GLU A 191 11.63 -3.07 18.03
CA GLU A 191 12.31 -3.58 19.25
C GLU A 191 11.32 -4.29 20.19
N ALA A 192 11.84 -5.06 21.15
CA ALA A 192 11.01 -5.84 22.08
C ALA A 192 10.06 -4.97 22.93
N ASP A 193 10.41 -3.70 23.15
CA ASP A 193 9.56 -2.73 23.83
C ASP A 193 8.59 -1.98 22.89
N GLY A 194 8.61 -2.32 21.61
CA GLY A 194 7.80 -1.72 20.56
C GLY A 194 8.36 -0.41 20.00
N SER A 195 9.53 0.04 20.41
CA SER A 195 10.21 1.20 19.83
C SER A 195 10.81 0.88 18.45
N ALA A 196 11.12 1.93 17.67
CA ALA A 196 11.82 1.78 16.40
C ALA A 196 13.31 1.53 16.62
N GLY A 197 13.86 0.53 15.96
CA GLY A 197 15.28 0.24 15.93
C GLY A 197 16.06 1.05 14.90
N ILE A 198 17.35 0.75 14.76
CA ILE A 198 18.22 1.40 13.77
C ILE A 198 17.88 0.85 12.37
N PRO A 199 17.54 1.73 11.40
CA PRO A 199 17.17 1.28 10.06
C PRO A 199 18.38 0.75 9.29
N GLU A 200 18.12 -0.13 8.33
CA GLU A 200 19.08 -0.61 7.36
C GLU A 200 18.53 -0.51 5.94
N ILE A 201 19.39 -0.27 4.97
CA ILE A 201 18.99 -0.33 3.56
C ILE A 201 18.92 -1.81 3.15
N VAL A 202 17.74 -2.22 2.69
CA VAL A 202 17.52 -3.59 2.19
C VAL A 202 17.93 -3.69 0.73
N VAL A 203 17.51 -2.72 -0.09
CA VAL A 203 17.86 -2.67 -1.51
C VAL A 203 17.78 -1.25 -2.04
N GLU A 204 18.75 -0.88 -2.86
CA GLU A 204 18.69 0.32 -3.69
C GLU A 204 17.91 0.02 -4.98
N THR A 205 17.08 0.97 -5.40
CA THR A 205 16.25 0.86 -6.62
C THR A 205 16.62 1.95 -7.65
N PRO A 206 17.85 1.94 -8.18
CA PRO A 206 18.32 3.00 -9.06
C PRO A 206 17.50 3.06 -10.35
N GLY A 207 16.99 4.25 -10.67
CA GLY A 207 16.25 4.51 -11.90
C GLY A 207 14.76 4.16 -11.83
N VAL A 208 14.24 3.77 -10.66
CA VAL A 208 12.81 3.60 -10.42
C VAL A 208 12.38 4.34 -9.16
N LEU A 209 11.10 4.67 -9.06
CA LEU A 209 10.47 5.27 -7.90
C LEU A 209 9.62 4.19 -7.21
N PRO A 210 10.14 3.52 -6.15
CA PRO A 210 9.38 2.50 -5.42
C PRO A 210 8.21 3.14 -4.69
N ASP A 211 7.10 2.42 -4.62
CA ASP A 211 5.86 2.87 -4.04
C ASP A 211 5.28 1.81 -3.09
N GLY A 212 4.20 1.10 -3.44
CA GLY A 212 3.58 0.10 -2.59
C GLY A 212 4.38 -1.21 -2.48
N LEU A 213 4.23 -1.89 -1.35
CA LEU A 213 4.95 -3.11 -1.00
C LEU A 213 3.99 -4.23 -0.62
N ALA A 214 4.28 -5.46 -1.06
CA ALA A 214 3.56 -6.66 -0.64
C ALA A 214 4.50 -7.86 -0.51
N PHE A 215 4.34 -8.66 0.54
CA PHE A 215 5.03 -9.93 0.69
C PHE A 215 4.23 -11.09 0.12
N ASP A 216 4.92 -12.07 -0.45
CA ASP A 216 4.35 -13.38 -0.66
C ASP A 216 4.62 -14.32 0.55
N ALA A 217 4.11 -15.56 0.47
CA ALA A 217 4.21 -16.54 1.55
C ALA A 217 5.63 -17.09 1.73
N ASP A 218 6.48 -17.00 0.71
CA ASP A 218 7.88 -17.40 0.77
C ASP A 218 8.77 -16.28 1.37
N GLY A 219 8.22 -15.08 1.56
CA GLY A 219 8.91 -13.92 2.10
C GLY A 219 9.59 -13.06 1.06
N ASP A 220 9.29 -13.26 -0.22
CA ASP A 220 9.74 -12.37 -1.28
C ASP A 220 8.95 -11.06 -1.25
N LEU A 221 9.62 -9.94 -1.47
CA LEU A 221 9.01 -8.63 -1.45
C LEU A 221 8.71 -8.12 -2.85
N TYR A 222 7.42 -7.96 -3.18
CA TYR A 222 6.96 -7.30 -4.40
C TYR A 222 6.88 -5.80 -4.19
N ILE A 223 7.34 -5.05 -5.19
CA ILE A 223 7.49 -3.59 -5.15
C ILE A 223 6.80 -3.00 -6.37
N ALA A 224 5.70 -2.29 -6.17
CA ALA A 224 5.13 -1.46 -7.20
C ALA A 224 6.02 -0.24 -7.43
N CYS A 225 6.26 0.12 -8.69
CA CYS A 225 7.11 1.24 -9.05
C CYS A 225 6.32 2.26 -9.85
N TYR A 226 6.15 3.44 -9.25
CA TYR A 226 5.39 4.54 -9.85
C TYR A 226 5.95 4.94 -11.22
N GLU A 227 7.28 5.06 -11.33
CA GLU A 227 7.95 5.44 -12.57
C GLU A 227 9.35 4.82 -12.65
N PRO A 228 9.69 4.17 -13.77
CA PRO A 228 8.81 3.72 -14.85
C PRO A 228 7.79 2.67 -14.37
N SER A 229 6.70 2.47 -15.14
CA SER A 229 5.61 1.55 -14.79
C SER A 229 6.08 0.10 -14.74
N ARG A 230 6.41 -0.39 -13.53
CA ARG A 230 7.05 -1.70 -13.26
C ARG A 230 6.53 -2.34 -11.99
N ILE A 231 6.65 -3.66 -11.97
CA ILE A 231 6.62 -4.44 -10.72
C ILE A 231 7.98 -5.11 -10.59
N LEU A 232 8.63 -4.92 -9.45
CA LEU A 232 9.86 -5.61 -9.08
C LEU A 232 9.57 -6.64 -7.98
N ARG A 233 10.48 -7.60 -7.82
CA ARG A 233 10.49 -8.57 -6.71
C ARG A 233 11.90 -8.64 -6.14
N LEU A 234 12.02 -8.57 -4.84
CA LEU A 234 13.24 -8.85 -4.11
C LEU A 234 13.17 -10.27 -3.55
N ARG A 235 14.02 -11.16 -4.07
CA ARG A 235 14.16 -12.56 -3.68
C ARG A 235 15.63 -12.86 -3.42
N ASP A 236 15.98 -13.42 -2.25
CA ASP A 236 17.35 -13.79 -1.90
C ASP A 236 18.38 -12.65 -2.16
N GLU A 237 18.04 -11.42 -1.77
CA GLU A 237 18.83 -10.19 -2.01
C GLU A 237 18.99 -9.81 -3.50
N VAL A 238 18.33 -10.51 -4.41
CA VAL A 238 18.35 -10.22 -5.85
C VAL A 238 17.06 -9.48 -6.25
N LEU A 239 17.24 -8.34 -6.90
CA LEU A 239 16.11 -7.58 -7.45
C LEU A 239 15.79 -8.08 -8.85
N GLU A 240 14.59 -8.61 -9.04
CA GLU A 240 14.07 -9.13 -10.30
C GLU A 240 13.02 -8.18 -10.89
N LEU A 241 12.94 -8.11 -12.21
CA LEU A 241 11.88 -7.39 -12.92
C LEU A 241 10.72 -8.36 -13.18
N VAL A 242 9.58 -8.17 -12.52
CA VAL A 242 8.39 -9.04 -12.68
C VAL A 242 7.60 -8.64 -13.92
N LEU A 243 7.23 -7.36 -14.03
CA LEU A 243 6.52 -6.78 -15.17
C LEU A 243 7.17 -5.45 -15.57
N ASP A 244 7.18 -5.15 -16.87
CA ASP A 244 7.60 -3.88 -17.45
C ASP A 244 6.60 -3.42 -18.51
N ASP A 245 6.02 -2.23 -18.34
CA ASP A 245 5.11 -1.63 -19.31
C ASP A 245 5.56 -0.21 -19.69
N PRO A 246 6.53 -0.09 -20.61
CA PRO A 246 7.05 1.20 -21.04
C PRO A 246 5.99 2.06 -21.78
N GLU A 247 4.95 1.45 -22.30
CA GLU A 247 3.84 2.14 -22.99
C GLU A 247 2.74 2.59 -22.03
N ALA A 248 2.77 2.15 -20.77
CA ALA A 248 1.83 2.51 -19.71
C ALA A 248 0.35 2.26 -20.07
N HIS A 249 0.06 1.12 -20.72
CA HIS A 249 -1.30 0.74 -21.11
C HIS A 249 -1.96 -0.20 -20.11
N THR A 250 -1.23 -1.21 -19.65
CA THR A 250 -1.70 -2.23 -18.70
C THR A 250 -1.25 -1.90 -17.28
N LEU A 251 0.01 -1.46 -17.13
CA LEU A 251 0.50 -0.79 -15.93
C LEU A 251 0.65 0.69 -16.23
N CYS A 252 0.08 1.55 -15.40
CA CYS A 252 0.24 2.99 -15.59
C CYS A 252 0.43 3.69 -14.24
N HIS A 253 1.65 4.05 -13.92
CA HIS A 253 2.04 4.53 -12.60
C HIS A 253 1.50 3.60 -11.50
N PRO A 254 1.97 2.33 -11.44
CA PRO A 254 1.53 1.39 -10.42
C PRO A 254 2.01 1.88 -9.05
N THR A 255 1.07 2.14 -8.17
CA THR A 255 1.31 2.70 -6.83
C THR A 255 1.24 1.64 -5.76
N ASN A 256 0.49 0.56 -6.01
CA ASN A 256 0.34 -0.50 -5.01
C ASN A 256 0.07 -1.85 -5.66
N CYS A 257 0.39 -2.91 -4.93
CA CYS A 257 -0.01 -4.27 -5.27
C CYS A 257 -0.45 -5.05 -4.03
N ALA A 258 -1.35 -6.01 -4.24
CA ALA A 258 -1.84 -6.91 -3.20
C ALA A 258 -2.14 -8.29 -3.76
N PHE A 259 -1.85 -9.33 -3.00
CA PHE A 259 -2.13 -10.70 -3.39
C PHE A 259 -3.55 -11.14 -3.02
N ARG A 260 -4.18 -11.90 -3.93
CA ARG A 260 -5.36 -12.72 -3.70
C ARG A 260 -5.05 -14.16 -4.13
N GLY A 261 -4.61 -14.98 -3.19
CA GLY A 261 -4.03 -16.29 -3.55
C GLY A 261 -2.77 -16.13 -4.40
N SER A 262 -2.75 -16.65 -5.62
CA SER A 262 -1.67 -16.48 -6.60
C SER A 262 -1.83 -15.26 -7.51
N GLU A 263 -2.98 -14.61 -7.48
CA GLU A 263 -3.24 -13.43 -8.28
C GLU A 263 -2.68 -12.18 -7.61
N LEU A 264 -1.79 -11.47 -8.29
CA LEU A 264 -1.29 -10.15 -7.89
C LEU A 264 -2.16 -9.07 -8.51
N LEU A 265 -2.88 -8.34 -7.68
CA LEU A 265 -3.70 -7.18 -8.07
C LEU A 265 -2.86 -5.91 -7.96
N ILE A 266 -2.99 -5.00 -8.92
CA ILE A 266 -2.14 -3.80 -9.04
C ILE A 266 -3.02 -2.58 -9.27
N ALA A 267 -2.89 -1.57 -8.40
CA ALA A 267 -3.52 -0.27 -8.56
C ALA A 267 -2.72 0.60 -9.52
N ASN A 268 -3.40 1.38 -10.37
CA ASN A 268 -2.81 2.21 -11.41
C ASN A 268 -3.28 3.66 -11.29
N LEU A 269 -2.51 4.50 -10.60
CA LEU A 269 -2.88 5.91 -10.40
C LEU A 269 -3.02 6.68 -11.71
N GLY A 270 -2.25 6.34 -12.74
CA GLY A 270 -2.30 7.00 -14.05
C GLY A 270 -3.52 6.65 -14.90
N ARG A 271 -4.38 5.73 -14.47
CA ARG A 271 -5.53 5.22 -15.21
C ARG A 271 -6.73 4.95 -14.28
N TRP A 272 -7.82 4.43 -14.84
CA TRP A 272 -9.08 4.11 -14.16
C TRP A 272 -9.28 2.60 -14.06
N HIS A 273 -8.22 1.83 -13.81
CA HIS A 273 -8.32 0.38 -13.78
C HIS A 273 -7.42 -0.26 -12.71
N ILE A 274 -7.80 -1.46 -12.33
CA ILE A 274 -6.97 -2.39 -11.57
C ILE A 274 -6.46 -3.44 -12.56
N THR A 275 -5.17 -3.74 -12.49
CA THR A 275 -4.53 -4.82 -13.27
C THR A 275 -4.40 -6.06 -12.41
N SER A 276 -4.44 -7.25 -13.02
CA SER A 276 -4.10 -8.51 -12.37
C SER A 276 -3.09 -9.31 -13.16
N LEU A 277 -2.26 -10.06 -12.43
CA LEU A 277 -1.28 -11.00 -12.94
C LEU A 277 -1.37 -12.30 -12.14
N GLU A 278 -1.56 -13.44 -12.80
CA GLU A 278 -1.32 -14.74 -12.18
C GLU A 278 0.19 -14.97 -12.03
N THR A 279 0.62 -15.28 -10.81
CA THR A 279 2.04 -15.49 -10.48
C THR A 279 2.29 -16.94 -10.06
N ASP A 280 3.57 -17.30 -9.97
CA ASP A 280 4.03 -18.56 -9.37
C ASP A 280 4.11 -18.50 -7.84
N ALA A 281 3.83 -17.34 -7.26
CA ALA A 281 3.83 -17.09 -5.82
C ALA A 281 2.40 -17.15 -5.23
N THR A 282 2.32 -17.34 -3.94
CA THR A 282 1.06 -17.19 -3.18
C THR A 282 1.24 -16.06 -2.17
N GLY A 283 0.28 -15.16 -2.09
CA GLY A 283 0.34 -14.05 -1.15
C GLY A 283 0.42 -14.49 0.30
N LEU A 284 1.05 -13.66 1.12
CA LEU A 284 1.04 -13.85 2.57
C LEU A 284 -0.40 -13.81 3.07
N ALA A 285 -0.80 -14.83 3.85
CA ALA A 285 -2.15 -14.88 4.40
C ALA A 285 -2.41 -13.66 5.30
N LEU A 286 -3.52 -12.97 5.05
CA LEU A 286 -3.95 -11.90 5.95
C LEU A 286 -4.25 -12.47 7.33
N PRO A 287 -3.89 -11.77 8.43
CA PRO A 287 -4.24 -12.20 9.77
C PRO A 287 -5.76 -12.31 9.87
N VAL A 288 -6.27 -13.53 10.07
CA VAL A 288 -7.69 -13.75 10.35
C VAL A 288 -7.93 -13.47 11.82
N GLY A 289 -8.96 -12.69 12.12
CA GLY A 289 -9.45 -12.53 13.49
C GLY A 289 -9.91 -13.86 14.04
N GLY A 290 -9.42 -14.21 15.23
CA GLY A 290 -9.88 -15.41 15.97
C GLY A 290 -11.20 -15.15 16.69
#